data_3f3676b41784365e3e14f2e6ee575ec8
#
_entry.id   3f3676b41784365e3e14f2e6ee575ec8
#
_cell.length_a   1.000
_cell.length_b   1.000
_cell.length_c   1.000
_cell.angle_alpha   90.00
_cell.angle_beta   90.00
_cell.angle_gamma   90.00
#
_symmetry.space_group_name_H-M   'P 1'
#
loop_
_entity.id
_entity.type
_entity.pdbx_description
1 polymer ?
#
loop_
_entity_poly.entity_id
_entity_poly.type
_entity_poly.pdbx_seq_one_letter_code
_entity_poly.pdbx_strand_id
1 'polypeptide(L)'
;MKAGIHYEFHHFGIPLQDGIPEGSFSEKAGMYTADNPGKFRVQWHRFTHDSPLHPLLKTVPHVAFKVNSLSAAIEGEEIILGPYEPIDGYRVAVINDAGVPIELIETTLSDDEIWPRARSGHGGLYRSHENSGLDEIMVPGASR
;
A
#
# COMPACT_ATOMS: atom_id res chain seq x y z
N MET A 1 16.81 -4.36 -9.37
CA MET A 1 16.13 -3.14 -9.87
C MET A 1 16.27 -3.10 -11.38
N LYS A 2 15.31 -2.51 -12.04
CA LYS A 2 15.26 -2.53 -13.51
C LYS A 2 15.96 -1.32 -14.09
N ALA A 3 16.64 -1.53 -15.20
CA ALA A 3 17.27 -0.44 -15.94
C ALA A 3 16.19 0.53 -16.42
N GLY A 4 16.48 1.83 -16.37
CA GLY A 4 15.53 2.86 -16.78
C GLY A 4 14.47 3.23 -15.75
N ILE A 5 14.35 2.46 -14.68
CA ILE A 5 13.42 2.78 -13.61
C ILE A 5 14.19 3.50 -12.50
N HIS A 6 13.67 4.65 -12.12
CA HIS A 6 14.21 5.42 -11.00
C HIS A 6 13.43 5.06 -9.75
N TYR A 7 14.13 4.66 -8.69
CA TYR A 7 13.54 4.27 -7.41
C TYR A 7 13.94 5.28 -6.34
N GLU A 8 12.96 5.83 -5.66
CA GLU A 8 13.19 6.76 -4.57
C GLU A 8 12.49 6.25 -3.32
N PHE A 9 13.23 6.06 -2.24
CA PHE A 9 12.66 5.59 -0.99
C PHE A 9 11.51 6.49 -0.55
N HIS A 10 10.42 5.90 -0.10
CA HIS A 10 9.26 6.64 0.36
C HIS A 10 8.92 6.36 1.83
N HIS A 11 8.70 5.10 2.18
CA HIS A 11 8.37 4.76 3.57
C HIS A 11 8.56 3.28 3.85
N PHE A 12 8.50 2.94 5.16
CA PHE A 12 8.40 1.56 5.61
C PHE A 12 6.99 1.31 6.11
N GLY A 13 6.48 0.10 5.87
CA GLY A 13 5.23 -0.36 6.46
C GLY A 13 5.52 -1.51 7.39
N ILE A 14 5.04 -1.42 8.62
CA ILE A 14 5.32 -2.41 9.67
C ILE A 14 4.01 -3.06 10.09
N PRO A 15 3.83 -4.36 9.88
CA PRO A 15 2.65 -5.06 10.36
C PRO A 15 2.77 -5.33 11.85
N LEU A 16 1.70 -5.09 12.59
CA LEU A 16 1.62 -5.35 14.01
C LEU A 16 0.51 -6.34 14.29
N GLN A 17 0.71 -7.20 15.26
CA GLN A 17 -0.31 -8.18 15.66
C GLN A 17 -1.42 -7.51 16.45
N ASP A 18 -1.07 -6.58 17.34
CA ASP A 18 -2.03 -5.87 18.15
C ASP A 18 -1.38 -4.58 18.67
N GLY A 19 -2.12 -3.81 19.46
CA GLY A 19 -1.56 -2.66 20.13
C GLY A 19 -1.25 -1.48 19.21
N ILE A 20 -1.80 -1.46 18.02
CA ILE A 20 -1.57 -0.35 17.12
C ILE A 20 -2.27 0.91 17.63
N PRO A 21 -1.62 2.07 17.52
CA PRO A 21 -2.29 3.34 17.80
C PRO A 21 -3.49 3.53 16.88
N GLU A 22 -4.40 4.40 17.29
CA GLU A 22 -5.54 4.72 16.45
C GLU A 22 -5.08 5.21 15.09
N GLY A 23 -5.78 4.77 14.07
CA GLY A 23 -5.47 5.13 12.70
C GLY A 23 -6.68 4.96 11.82
N SER A 24 -6.48 5.16 10.53
CA SER A 24 -7.54 4.98 9.55
C SER A 24 -7.82 3.50 9.34
N PHE A 25 -9.10 3.14 9.28
CA PHE A 25 -9.50 1.76 9.02
C PHE A 25 -10.01 1.62 7.60
N SER A 26 -9.50 0.64 6.88
CA SER A 26 -10.00 0.24 5.58
C SER A 26 -10.83 -1.03 5.74
N GLU A 27 -12.13 -0.92 5.57
CA GLU A 27 -13.02 -2.06 5.64
C GLU A 27 -12.71 -3.07 4.54
N LYS A 28 -12.39 -2.58 3.35
CA LYS A 28 -12.11 -3.44 2.21
C LYS A 28 -10.86 -4.27 2.40
N ALA A 29 -9.82 -3.66 2.95
CA ALA A 29 -8.56 -4.35 3.18
C ALA A 29 -8.51 -5.06 4.52
N GLY A 30 -9.44 -4.76 5.42
CA GLY A 30 -9.39 -5.30 6.78
C GLY A 30 -8.13 -4.83 7.49
N MET A 31 -7.85 -3.54 7.43
CA MET A 31 -6.55 -3.01 7.84
C MET A 31 -6.68 -1.66 8.51
N TYR A 32 -6.03 -1.52 9.64
CA TYR A 32 -5.82 -0.24 10.30
C TYR A 32 -4.46 0.29 9.89
N THR A 33 -4.37 1.58 9.63
CA THR A 33 -3.12 2.24 9.25
C THR A 33 -2.90 3.44 10.15
N ALA A 34 -1.73 3.54 10.74
CA ALA A 34 -1.32 4.68 11.54
C ALA A 34 0.04 5.17 11.06
N ASP A 35 0.19 6.48 10.89
CA ASP A 35 1.44 7.09 10.48
C ASP A 35 2.27 7.48 11.70
N ASN A 36 3.59 7.35 11.58
CA ASN A 36 4.49 7.91 12.55
C ASN A 36 4.32 9.44 12.56
N PRO A 37 4.07 10.05 13.73
CA PRO A 37 3.87 11.51 13.78
C PRO A 37 5.16 12.31 13.59
N GLY A 38 6.32 11.67 13.70
CA GLY A 38 7.60 12.34 13.56
C GLY A 38 8.06 12.43 12.11
N LYS A 39 9.35 12.66 11.95
CA LYS A 39 9.93 12.88 10.62
C LYS A 39 10.26 11.60 9.87
N PHE A 40 10.27 10.47 10.56
CA PHE A 40 10.59 9.21 9.91
C PHE A 40 9.36 8.63 9.24
N ARG A 41 9.49 8.21 8.00
CA ARG A 41 8.39 7.70 7.19
C ARG A 41 8.14 6.24 7.51
N VAL A 42 7.40 6.00 8.58
CA VAL A 42 6.99 4.67 9.03
C VAL A 42 5.48 4.66 9.19
N GLN A 43 4.86 3.64 8.63
CA GLN A 43 3.44 3.37 8.85
C GLN A 43 3.32 2.06 9.59
N TRP A 44 2.34 1.98 10.49
CA TRP A 44 2.00 0.72 11.15
C TRP A 44 0.67 0.25 10.63
N HIS A 45 0.56 -1.07 10.43
CA HIS A 45 -0.67 -1.68 9.95
C HIS A 45 -1.06 -2.81 10.89
N ARG A 46 -2.34 -2.84 11.27
CA ARG A 46 -2.90 -3.98 11.98
C ARG A 46 -4.04 -4.53 11.15
N PHE A 47 -4.05 -5.83 10.97
CA PHE A 47 -5.01 -6.47 10.09
C PHE A 47 -6.07 -7.20 10.91
N THR A 48 -7.33 -7.15 10.45
CA THR A 48 -8.35 -8.01 11.00
C THR A 48 -8.04 -9.44 10.58
N HIS A 49 -8.53 -10.40 11.34
CA HIS A 49 -8.17 -11.79 11.04
C HIS A 49 -8.79 -12.28 9.74
N ASP A 50 -9.84 -11.61 9.26
CA ASP A 50 -10.48 -11.92 7.99
C ASP A 50 -10.01 -11.01 6.85
N SER A 51 -8.93 -10.27 7.04
CA SER A 51 -8.38 -9.44 5.99
C SER A 51 -8.07 -10.27 4.75
N PRO A 52 -8.52 -9.82 3.55
CA PRO A 52 -8.29 -10.59 2.31
C PRO A 52 -6.89 -10.40 1.73
N LEU A 53 -6.05 -9.59 2.35
CA LEU A 53 -4.75 -9.28 1.78
C LEU A 53 -3.81 -10.47 1.86
N HIS A 54 -2.80 -10.45 0.98
CA HIS A 54 -1.81 -11.51 0.89
C HIS A 54 -1.08 -11.68 2.24
N PRO A 55 -0.77 -12.91 2.65
CA PRO A 55 -0.09 -13.15 3.93
C PRO A 55 1.22 -12.38 4.12
N LEU A 56 2.00 -12.18 3.08
CA LEU A 56 3.24 -11.40 3.19
C LEU A 56 2.97 -9.97 3.66
N LEU A 57 1.89 -9.37 3.18
CA LEU A 57 1.52 -8.01 3.58
C LEU A 57 1.13 -7.93 5.05
N LYS A 58 0.66 -9.03 5.60
CA LYS A 58 0.17 -9.07 6.96
C LYS A 58 1.23 -9.48 7.97
N THR A 59 2.35 -10.00 7.53
CA THR A 59 3.34 -10.59 8.42
C THR A 59 4.76 -10.05 8.24
N VAL A 60 5.08 -9.50 7.07
CA VAL A 60 6.44 -9.05 6.76
C VAL A 60 6.44 -7.54 6.54
N PRO A 61 7.36 -6.80 7.15
CA PRO A 61 7.50 -5.38 6.85
C PRO A 61 7.73 -5.16 5.35
N HIS A 62 7.17 -4.07 4.84
CA HIS A 62 7.41 -3.71 3.44
C HIS A 62 8.16 -2.39 3.35
N VAL A 63 8.89 -2.23 2.25
CA VAL A 63 9.52 -0.96 1.92
C VAL A 63 8.84 -0.42 0.68
N ALA A 64 8.62 0.89 0.66
CA ALA A 64 7.94 1.55 -0.45
C ALA A 64 8.89 2.49 -1.17
N PHE A 65 8.83 2.45 -2.50
CA PHE A 65 9.61 3.32 -3.37
C PHE A 65 8.70 4.03 -4.35
N LYS A 66 8.96 5.32 -4.57
CA LYS A 66 8.36 6.01 -5.71
C LYS A 66 9.15 5.64 -6.96
N VAL A 67 8.43 5.42 -8.04
CA VAL A 67 9.04 5.07 -9.33
C VAL A 67 8.49 6.00 -10.42
N ASN A 68 9.27 6.16 -11.46
CA ASN A 68 8.87 7.00 -12.60
C ASN A 68 7.86 6.33 -13.52
N SER A 69 7.74 5.01 -13.46
CA SER A 69 6.74 4.27 -14.24
C SER A 69 6.34 3.01 -13.49
N LEU A 70 5.13 2.98 -12.99
CA LEU A 70 4.62 1.81 -12.26
C LEU A 70 4.47 0.63 -13.19
N SER A 71 3.88 0.84 -14.37
CA SER A 71 3.65 -0.26 -15.30
C SER A 71 4.96 -0.93 -15.71
N ALA A 72 6.01 -0.15 -15.95
CA ALA A 72 7.30 -0.73 -16.31
C ALA A 72 7.97 -1.39 -15.11
N ALA A 73 7.81 -0.82 -13.92
CA ALA A 73 8.43 -1.35 -12.72
C ALA A 73 7.87 -2.72 -12.33
N ILE A 74 6.58 -2.96 -12.55
CA ILE A 74 5.95 -4.22 -12.17
C ILE A 74 5.95 -5.28 -13.27
N GLU A 75 6.38 -4.93 -14.46
CA GLU A 75 6.40 -5.88 -15.57
C GLU A 75 7.27 -7.08 -15.24
N GLY A 76 6.69 -8.27 -15.34
CA GLY A 76 7.40 -9.51 -15.05
C GLY A 76 7.57 -9.84 -13.58
N GLU A 77 7.08 -8.98 -12.69
CA GLU A 77 7.18 -9.23 -11.26
C GLU A 77 5.98 -10.01 -10.74
N GLU A 78 6.17 -10.65 -9.59
CA GLU A 78 5.07 -11.32 -8.91
C GLU A 78 4.28 -10.29 -8.11
N ILE A 79 3.10 -9.91 -8.60
CA ILE A 79 2.28 -8.88 -7.98
C ILE A 79 1.40 -9.54 -6.90
N ILE A 80 1.45 -9.02 -5.68
CA ILE A 80 0.63 -9.53 -4.58
C ILE A 80 -0.45 -8.55 -4.14
N LEU A 81 -0.44 -7.33 -4.67
CA LEU A 81 -1.50 -6.36 -4.44
C LEU A 81 -1.47 -5.31 -5.55
N GLY A 82 -2.66 -4.98 -6.06
CA GLY A 82 -2.82 -3.91 -7.05
C GLY A 82 -2.50 -4.30 -8.48
N PRO A 83 -2.26 -3.33 -9.34
CA PRO A 83 -2.23 -1.88 -9.08
C PRO A 83 -3.58 -1.31 -8.67
N TYR A 84 -3.55 -0.31 -7.81
CA TYR A 84 -4.77 0.38 -7.38
C TYR A 84 -4.42 1.79 -6.91
N GLU A 85 -5.44 2.56 -6.56
CA GLU A 85 -5.26 3.96 -6.19
C GLU A 85 -5.87 4.18 -4.80
N PRO A 86 -5.09 3.98 -3.72
CA PRO A 86 -5.63 4.10 -2.36
C PRO A 86 -6.08 5.50 -2.02
N ILE A 87 -5.43 6.51 -2.58
CA ILE A 87 -5.88 7.88 -2.54
C ILE A 87 -5.75 8.46 -3.93
N ASP A 88 -6.53 9.49 -4.23
CA ASP A 88 -6.56 10.08 -5.56
C ASP A 88 -5.17 10.60 -5.96
N GLY A 89 -4.71 10.20 -7.13
CA GLY A 89 -3.43 10.64 -7.67
C GLY A 89 -2.22 9.85 -7.17
N TYR A 90 -2.46 8.70 -6.53
CA TYR A 90 -1.40 7.91 -5.92
C TYR A 90 -1.65 6.44 -6.28
N ARG A 91 -0.98 5.97 -7.33
CA ARG A 91 -1.12 4.59 -7.80
C ARG A 91 -0.04 3.70 -7.19
N VAL A 92 -0.44 2.52 -6.79
CA VAL A 92 0.47 1.64 -6.08
C VAL A 92 0.26 0.19 -6.46
N ALA A 93 1.33 -0.58 -6.42
CA ALA A 93 1.28 -2.03 -6.48
C ALA A 93 2.32 -2.58 -5.52
N VAL A 94 2.10 -3.77 -5.01
CA VAL A 94 3.09 -4.44 -4.18
C VAL A 94 3.51 -5.72 -4.87
N ILE A 95 4.82 -5.94 -4.95
CA ILE A 95 5.39 -7.14 -5.54
C ILE A 95 6.06 -7.98 -4.46
N ASN A 96 6.22 -9.26 -4.73
CA ASN A 96 6.98 -10.16 -3.89
C ASN A 96 8.37 -10.32 -4.51
N ASP A 97 9.38 -9.77 -3.84
CA ASP A 97 10.77 -9.94 -4.28
C ASP A 97 11.46 -10.88 -3.31
N ALA A 98 11.50 -12.15 -3.67
CA ALA A 98 12.15 -13.20 -2.87
C ALA A 98 11.68 -13.22 -1.41
N GLY A 99 10.38 -13.04 -1.22
CA GLY A 99 9.77 -13.07 0.11
C GLY A 99 9.68 -11.72 0.80
N VAL A 100 10.11 -10.66 0.14
CA VAL A 100 10.03 -9.30 0.68
C VAL A 100 8.97 -8.53 -0.10
N PRO A 101 7.92 -8.02 0.58
CA PRO A 101 6.95 -7.19 -0.11
C PRO A 101 7.54 -5.82 -0.40
N ILE A 102 7.54 -5.44 -1.66
CA ILE A 102 8.04 -4.15 -2.11
C ILE A 102 6.87 -3.37 -2.69
N GLU A 103 6.57 -2.24 -2.10
CA GLU A 103 5.51 -1.37 -2.59
C GLU A 103 6.09 -0.39 -3.60
N LEU A 104 5.47 -0.28 -4.76
CA LEU A 104 5.93 0.60 -5.83
C LEU A 104 4.84 1.64 -6.08
N ILE A 105 5.24 2.91 -6.11
CA ILE A 105 4.32 4.04 -6.11
C ILE A 105 4.62 4.92 -7.31
N GLU A 106 3.58 5.25 -8.06
CA GLU A 106 3.69 6.29 -9.09
C GLU A 106 2.73 7.41 -8.73
N THR A 107 3.28 8.60 -8.46
CA THR A 107 2.49 9.76 -8.09
C THR A 107 3.25 11.03 -8.40
N THR A 108 2.50 12.12 -8.65
CA THR A 108 3.06 13.46 -8.74
C THR A 108 2.77 14.27 -7.47
N LEU A 109 2.09 13.65 -6.50
CA LEU A 109 1.78 14.32 -5.25
C LEU A 109 3.00 14.45 -4.37
N SER A 110 3.08 15.53 -3.60
CA SER A 110 4.10 15.70 -2.57
C SER A 110 3.72 14.89 -1.34
N ASP A 111 4.70 14.67 -0.45
CA ASP A 111 4.43 14.00 0.81
C ASP A 111 3.40 14.77 1.65
N ASP A 112 3.45 16.09 1.61
CA ASP A 112 2.47 16.91 2.34
C ASP A 112 1.05 16.71 1.83
N GLU A 113 0.89 16.33 0.57
CA GLU A 113 -0.41 16.00 0.00
C GLU A 113 -0.82 14.57 0.30
N ILE A 114 0.13 13.65 0.31
CA ILE A 114 -0.13 12.23 0.49
C ILE A 114 -0.63 11.92 1.90
N TRP A 115 0.11 12.35 2.93
CA TRP A 115 -0.19 11.96 4.29
C TRP A 115 -1.52 12.52 4.80
N PRO A 116 -1.86 13.81 4.56
CA PRO A 116 -3.18 14.29 4.95
C PRO A 116 -4.33 13.57 4.25
N ARG A 117 -4.18 13.24 2.98
CA ARG A 117 -5.23 12.53 2.24
C ARG A 117 -5.46 11.13 2.80
N ALA A 118 -4.40 10.44 3.13
CA ALA A 118 -4.51 9.11 3.72
C ALA A 118 -5.22 9.18 5.07
N ARG A 119 -4.86 10.16 5.90
CA ARG A 119 -5.47 10.32 7.22
C ARG A 119 -6.92 10.73 7.15
N SER A 120 -7.32 11.50 6.14
CA SER A 120 -8.69 11.96 6.00
C SER A 120 -9.61 10.91 5.38
N GLY A 121 -9.05 9.80 4.92
CA GLY A 121 -9.84 8.75 4.31
C GLY A 121 -10.28 9.03 2.89
N HIS A 122 -9.66 9.99 2.22
CA HIS A 122 -9.93 10.26 0.82
C HIS A 122 -9.29 9.19 -0.07
N GLY A 123 -9.98 8.79 -1.10
CA GLY A 123 -9.47 7.82 -2.06
C GLY A 123 -10.17 6.48 -1.98
N GLY A 124 -9.90 5.62 -2.94
CA GLY A 124 -10.63 4.38 -3.11
C GLY A 124 -10.52 3.41 -1.95
N LEU A 125 -9.35 3.32 -1.32
CA LEU A 125 -9.13 2.36 -0.26
C LEU A 125 -9.96 2.66 0.99
N TYR A 126 -10.22 3.93 1.26
CA TYR A 126 -10.89 4.36 2.48
C TYR A 126 -12.37 4.69 2.30
N ARG A 127 -12.89 4.58 1.09
CA ARG A 127 -14.32 4.83 0.82
C ARG A 127 -15.06 3.52 0.85
N SER A 128 -15.47 3.12 2.03
CA SER A 128 -16.05 1.79 2.21
C SER A 128 -17.44 1.64 1.62
N HIS A 129 -18.20 2.72 1.51
CA HIS A 129 -19.60 2.62 1.08
C HIS A 129 -19.78 2.72 -0.41
N GLU A 130 -18.95 3.50 -1.05
CA GLU A 130 -19.19 3.89 -2.43
C GLU A 130 -18.38 3.10 -3.40
N ASN A 131 -17.43 2.38 -2.91
CA ASN A 131 -16.42 1.88 -3.77
C ASN A 131 -16.46 0.36 -3.84
N SER A 132 -16.58 -0.12 -5.04
CA SER A 132 -16.45 -1.54 -5.33
C SER A 132 -14.99 -1.92 -5.55
N GLY A 133 -14.09 -1.09 -5.07
CA GLY A 133 -12.68 -1.22 -5.39
C GLY A 133 -11.96 -2.40 -4.77
N LEU A 134 -12.64 -3.23 -3.99
CA LEU A 134 -11.99 -4.42 -3.48
C LEU A 134 -11.41 -5.26 -4.61
N ASP A 135 -12.17 -5.39 -5.71
CA ASP A 135 -11.67 -6.12 -6.87
C ASP A 135 -10.45 -5.44 -7.48
N GLU A 136 -10.38 -4.12 -7.38
CA GLU A 136 -9.25 -3.37 -7.92
C GLU A 136 -7.99 -3.52 -7.08
N ILE A 137 -8.12 -3.71 -5.78
CA ILE A 137 -6.95 -3.87 -4.92
C ILE A 137 -6.46 -5.30 -4.85
N MET A 138 -7.26 -6.27 -5.29
CA MET A 138 -6.82 -7.65 -5.32
C MET A 138 -5.96 -7.90 -6.55
N VAL A 139 -4.94 -8.73 -6.38
CA VAL A 139 -4.02 -9.04 -7.48
C VAL A 139 -4.76 -9.73 -8.60
N PRO A 140 -4.56 -9.30 -9.86
CA PRO A 140 -5.12 -10.04 -11.00
C PRO A 140 -4.68 -11.50 -10.97
N GLY A 141 -5.63 -12.40 -11.10
CA GLY A 141 -5.35 -13.81 -11.04
C GLY A 141 -5.21 -14.38 -9.64
N ALA A 142 -5.23 -13.54 -8.61
CA ALA A 142 -5.22 -14.02 -7.25
C ALA A 142 -6.51 -14.74 -6.94
N SER A 143 -6.42 -15.75 -6.11
CA SER A 143 -7.60 -16.43 -5.61
C SER A 143 -8.41 -15.48 -4.73
N ARG A 144 -9.67 -15.38 -4.98
CA ARG A 144 -10.54 -14.50 -4.23
C ARG A 144 -11.65 -15.27 -3.58
#